data_14deeb9ecc8410971192d8671430f3cb
#
_entry.id   14deeb9ecc8410971192d8671430f3cb
#
_cell.length_a   1.000
_cell.length_b   1.000
_cell.length_c   1.000
_cell.angle_alpha   90.00
_cell.angle_beta   90.00
_cell.angle_gamma   90.00
#
_symmetry.space_group_name_H-M   'P 1'
#
loop_
_entity.id
_entity.type
_entity.pdbx_description
1 polymer ?
#
loop_
_entity_poly.entity_id
_entity_poly.type
_entity_poly.pdbx_seq_one_letter_code
_entity_poly.pdbx_strand_id
1 'polypeptide(L)'
;MTIKTFQDLVDYYRTTPQFLSLRNRTQRDYDYCINRAVETFFSPKVTMGRTILGKIGVSECKKAYQQWLNRGIRTANMTATVSSVLFNTAVELELIPNNPMKHVTKMQTQPRKVMWSEDQVRLFLDTAYGEYKWRSIGLIVHMAYSFAQRIGDMRTLEWSNINFEERRLDLEQSKKRAEVHLPIKESMHRMLEQQRKDFGFQKYVAPHPYPRGGRYAIYSDIDIGVQVNQVKKVAGLPKDLTAMDMRRTAITEMVEAGVDTTQIMAVSGHNSPNSMRPYIKHTYKSAANALDRREESKNGEQTY
;
A
#
# COMPACT_ATOMS: atom_id res chain seq x y z
N MET A 1 18.50 27.51 19.42
CA MET A 1 19.09 27.17 18.09
C MET A 1 18.61 28.21 17.10
N THR A 2 19.48 28.92 16.41
CA THR A 2 19.07 29.94 15.45
C THR A 2 18.93 29.28 14.07
N ILE A 3 17.71 29.20 13.57
CA ILE A 3 17.42 28.60 12.27
C ILE A 3 17.62 29.65 11.18
N LYS A 4 18.64 29.46 10.33
CA LYS A 4 18.98 30.39 9.24
C LYS A 4 18.94 29.69 7.86
N THR A 5 19.41 28.44 7.78
CA THR A 5 19.51 27.68 6.55
C THR A 5 18.42 26.60 6.45
N PHE A 6 18.25 26.01 5.29
CA PHE A 6 17.35 24.87 5.13
C PHE A 6 17.82 23.65 5.95
N GLN A 7 19.14 23.47 6.13
CA GLN A 7 19.65 22.40 7.02
C GLN A 7 19.25 22.63 8.48
N ASP A 8 19.37 23.87 8.98
CA ASP A 8 18.96 24.17 10.37
C ASP A 8 17.47 23.89 10.59
N LEU A 9 16.63 24.18 9.57
CA LEU A 9 15.20 23.86 9.60
C LEU A 9 14.95 22.35 9.64
N VAL A 10 15.69 21.59 8.86
CA VAL A 10 15.62 20.12 8.87
C VAL A 10 15.98 19.56 10.23
N ASP A 11 17.09 20.01 10.80
CA ASP A 11 17.57 19.55 12.10
C ASP A 11 16.56 19.87 13.21
N TYR A 12 15.95 21.07 13.16
CA TYR A 12 14.85 21.42 14.04
C TYR A 12 13.63 20.53 13.83
N TYR A 13 13.17 20.33 12.58
CA TYR A 13 11.98 19.54 12.26
C TYR A 13 12.09 18.11 12.81
N ARG A 14 13.28 17.49 12.72
CA ARG A 14 13.53 16.14 13.24
C ARG A 14 13.35 16.03 14.77
N THR A 15 13.42 17.13 15.50
CA THR A 15 13.17 17.17 16.96
C THR A 15 11.71 17.44 17.31
N THR A 16 10.87 17.79 16.34
CA THR A 16 9.47 18.13 16.60
C THR A 16 8.62 16.92 16.93
N PRO A 17 7.59 17.06 17.79
CA PRO A 17 6.61 16.01 18.03
C PRO A 17 5.93 15.52 16.74
N GLN A 18 5.74 16.42 15.76
CA GLN A 18 5.17 16.09 14.46
C GLN A 18 6.00 15.03 13.72
N PHE A 19 7.33 15.14 13.70
CA PHE A 19 8.20 14.15 13.09
C PHE A 19 8.32 12.88 13.95
N LEU A 20 8.52 13.03 15.26
CA LEU A 20 8.76 11.93 16.19
C LEU A 20 7.52 11.01 16.35
N SER A 21 6.31 11.54 16.18
CA SER A 21 5.07 10.75 16.21
C SER A 21 4.81 9.95 14.92
N LEU A 22 5.58 10.19 13.86
CA LEU A 22 5.46 9.42 12.63
C LEU A 22 5.86 7.95 12.87
N ARG A 23 5.19 7.02 12.19
CA ARG A 23 5.60 5.61 12.20
C ARG A 23 7.02 5.48 11.64
N ASN A 24 7.82 4.56 12.18
CA ASN A 24 9.22 4.34 11.80
C ASN A 24 9.46 4.24 10.28
N ARG A 25 8.51 3.65 9.54
CA ARG A 25 8.58 3.59 8.08
C ARG A 25 8.42 4.97 7.45
N THR A 26 7.45 5.75 7.92
CA THR A 26 7.20 7.11 7.41
C THR A 26 8.38 8.03 7.73
N GLN A 27 8.99 7.90 8.91
CA GLN A 27 10.21 8.65 9.25
C GLN A 27 11.34 8.33 8.28
N ARG A 28 11.60 7.05 7.98
CA ARG A 28 12.62 6.65 6.99
C ARG A 28 12.33 7.19 5.58
N ASP A 29 11.07 7.15 5.15
CA ASP A 29 10.67 7.67 3.85
C ASP A 29 10.83 9.21 3.81
N TYR A 30 10.52 9.90 4.91
CA TYR A 30 10.74 11.34 5.06
C TYR A 30 12.22 11.68 5.06
N ASP A 31 13.05 10.98 5.84
CA ASP A 31 14.50 11.18 5.87
C ASP A 31 15.14 10.98 4.50
N TYR A 32 14.71 9.97 3.75
CA TYR A 32 15.15 9.79 2.36
C TYR A 32 14.83 11.02 1.49
N CYS A 33 13.62 11.57 1.59
CA CYS A 33 13.20 12.75 0.84
C CYS A 33 13.92 14.02 1.33
N ILE A 34 14.08 14.18 2.65
CA ILE A 34 14.78 15.30 3.29
C ILE A 34 16.24 15.35 2.85
N ASN A 35 16.95 14.23 2.94
CA ASN A 35 18.35 14.15 2.52
C ASN A 35 18.52 14.50 1.03
N ARG A 36 17.59 14.03 0.19
CA ARG A 36 17.56 14.40 -1.22
C ARG A 36 17.37 15.89 -1.44
N ALA A 37 16.45 16.52 -0.69
CA ALA A 37 16.23 17.96 -0.78
C ALA A 37 17.48 18.74 -0.33
N VAL A 38 18.06 18.36 0.79
CA VAL A 38 19.29 18.96 1.36
C VAL A 38 20.45 18.91 0.35
N GLU A 39 20.62 17.78 -0.31
CA GLU A 39 21.71 17.53 -1.29
C GLU A 39 21.43 18.13 -2.68
N THR A 40 20.24 18.72 -2.91
CA THR A 40 19.89 19.32 -4.21
C THR A 40 20.75 20.56 -4.49
N PHE A 41 21.44 20.59 -5.63
CA PHE A 41 22.30 21.70 -6.01
C PHE A 41 21.51 22.85 -6.66
N PHE A 42 21.71 24.08 -6.15
CA PHE A 42 21.23 25.32 -6.78
C PHE A 42 22.32 25.97 -7.63
N SER A 43 23.59 25.70 -7.32
CA SER A 43 24.77 26.06 -8.11
C SER A 43 25.86 25.02 -7.85
N PRO A 44 26.98 25.00 -8.59
CA PRO A 44 28.04 23.97 -8.43
C PRO A 44 28.64 23.86 -7.04
N LYS A 45 28.48 24.87 -6.19
CA LYS A 45 29.05 24.91 -4.83
C LYS A 45 28.00 25.06 -3.74
N VAL A 46 26.72 25.26 -4.08
CA VAL A 46 25.67 25.58 -3.11
C VAL A 46 24.52 24.58 -3.23
N THR A 47 24.30 23.84 -2.17
CA THR A 47 23.12 22.95 -2.04
C THR A 47 21.96 23.68 -1.37
N MET A 48 20.74 23.15 -1.55
CA MET A 48 19.55 23.64 -0.87
C MET A 48 19.74 23.67 0.66
N GLY A 49 20.38 22.64 1.22
CA GLY A 49 20.66 22.56 2.66
C GLY A 49 21.48 23.74 3.18
N ARG A 50 22.46 24.21 2.42
CA ARG A 50 23.33 25.35 2.78
C ARG A 50 22.74 26.72 2.44
N THR A 51 21.57 26.75 1.80
CA THR A 51 20.94 27.99 1.37
C THR A 51 20.12 28.60 2.53
N ILE A 52 20.24 29.93 2.70
CA ILE A 52 19.44 30.69 3.67
C ILE A 52 17.96 30.57 3.28
N LEU A 53 17.08 30.31 4.25
CA LEU A 53 15.65 30.03 4.00
C LEU A 53 14.97 31.14 3.18
N GLY A 54 15.18 32.41 3.52
CA GLY A 54 14.59 33.55 2.80
C GLY A 54 15.08 33.69 1.34
N LYS A 55 16.14 32.97 0.92
CA LYS A 55 16.64 32.94 -0.45
C LYS A 55 16.11 31.77 -1.27
N ILE A 56 15.33 30.87 -0.67
CA ILE A 56 14.71 29.75 -1.37
C ILE A 56 13.30 30.17 -1.79
N GLY A 57 13.19 30.71 -2.99
CA GLY A 57 11.92 31.13 -3.58
C GLY A 57 11.27 30.04 -4.44
N VAL A 58 10.20 30.42 -5.11
CA VAL A 58 9.43 29.54 -6.02
C VAL A 58 10.32 29.05 -7.18
N SER A 59 11.21 29.91 -7.70
CA SER A 59 12.14 29.57 -8.79
C SER A 59 13.08 28.43 -8.40
N GLU A 60 13.69 28.54 -7.21
CA GLU A 60 14.60 27.53 -6.66
C GLU A 60 13.87 26.22 -6.42
N CYS A 61 12.65 26.26 -5.87
CA CYS A 61 11.82 25.07 -5.65
C CYS A 61 11.43 24.39 -6.98
N LYS A 62 11.12 25.14 -8.04
CA LYS A 62 10.84 24.59 -9.37
C LYS A 62 12.09 23.92 -9.97
N LYS A 63 13.26 24.53 -9.85
CA LYS A 63 14.53 23.93 -10.29
C LYS A 63 14.86 22.66 -9.52
N ALA A 64 14.65 22.66 -8.20
CA ALA A 64 14.83 21.47 -7.36
C ALA A 64 13.91 20.33 -7.81
N TYR A 65 12.64 20.63 -8.04
CA TYR A 65 11.66 19.63 -8.50
C TYR A 65 12.07 19.00 -9.84
N GLN A 66 12.56 19.80 -10.80
CA GLN A 66 13.08 19.30 -12.08
C GLN A 66 14.26 18.33 -11.89
N GLN A 67 15.18 18.62 -10.97
CA GLN A 67 16.28 17.70 -10.65
C GLN A 67 15.75 16.39 -10.04
N TRP A 68 14.72 16.45 -9.18
CA TRP A 68 14.15 15.25 -8.58
C TRP A 68 13.45 14.36 -9.60
N LEU A 69 12.89 14.91 -10.68
CA LEU A 69 12.26 14.15 -11.76
C LEU A 69 13.21 13.17 -12.43
N ASN A 70 14.53 13.43 -12.44
CA ASN A 70 15.55 12.50 -12.95
C ASN A 70 15.56 11.15 -12.20
N ARG A 71 14.94 11.07 -11.00
CA ARG A 71 14.79 9.84 -10.22
C ARG A 71 13.37 9.26 -10.31
N GLY A 72 12.54 9.81 -11.17
CA GLY A 72 11.17 9.40 -11.41
C GLY A 72 10.12 10.25 -10.70
N ILE A 73 8.96 10.35 -11.32
CA ILE A 73 7.84 11.23 -10.92
C ILE A 73 7.40 10.98 -9.47
N ARG A 74 7.31 9.71 -9.05
CA ARG A 74 6.85 9.36 -7.69
C ARG A 74 7.81 9.89 -6.62
N THR A 75 9.12 9.73 -6.85
CA THR A 75 10.16 10.23 -5.95
C THR A 75 10.15 11.75 -5.89
N ALA A 76 10.06 12.43 -7.05
CA ALA A 76 9.96 13.88 -7.13
C ALA A 76 8.75 14.41 -6.37
N ASN A 77 7.56 13.83 -6.60
CA ASN A 77 6.33 14.23 -5.93
C ASN A 77 6.40 14.05 -4.42
N MET A 78 7.00 12.95 -3.96
CA MET A 78 7.15 12.69 -2.52
C MET A 78 8.15 13.66 -1.89
N THR A 79 9.31 13.89 -2.52
CA THR A 79 10.29 14.88 -2.06
C THR A 79 9.68 16.27 -1.99
N ALA A 80 8.91 16.69 -3.01
CA ALA A 80 8.20 17.95 -3.01
C ALA A 80 7.16 18.06 -1.88
N THR A 81 6.45 16.95 -1.58
CA THR A 81 5.49 16.90 -0.49
C THR A 81 6.17 17.07 0.86
N VAL A 82 7.25 16.35 1.11
CA VAL A 82 8.02 16.42 2.36
C VAL A 82 8.67 17.80 2.51
N SER A 83 9.25 18.35 1.43
CA SER A 83 9.80 19.72 1.44
C SER A 83 8.73 20.77 1.73
N SER A 84 7.50 20.57 1.24
CA SER A 84 6.38 21.46 1.57
C SER A 84 6.00 21.40 3.04
N VAL A 85 6.11 20.24 3.70
CA VAL A 85 5.93 20.12 5.16
C VAL A 85 6.99 20.95 5.89
N LEU A 86 8.26 20.83 5.51
CA LEU A 86 9.35 21.61 6.10
C LEU A 86 9.13 23.12 5.94
N PHE A 87 8.76 23.60 4.75
CA PHE A 87 8.46 25.01 4.53
C PHE A 87 7.22 25.50 5.28
N ASN A 88 6.21 24.63 5.51
CA ASN A 88 5.10 24.99 6.39
C ASN A 88 5.60 25.22 7.82
N THR A 89 6.48 24.34 8.34
CA THR A 89 7.12 24.55 9.65
C THR A 89 7.90 25.88 9.69
N ALA A 90 8.61 26.24 8.62
CA ALA A 90 9.30 27.55 8.56
C ALA A 90 8.33 28.74 8.57
N VAL A 91 7.14 28.60 7.95
CA VAL A 91 6.08 29.63 8.01
C VAL A 91 5.47 29.71 9.41
N GLU A 92 5.19 28.58 10.06
CA GLU A 92 4.69 28.48 11.44
C GLU A 92 5.65 29.11 12.46
N LEU A 93 6.95 29.05 12.17
CA LEU A 93 8.02 29.70 12.99
C LEU A 93 8.30 31.15 12.56
N GLU A 94 7.53 31.72 11.64
CA GLU A 94 7.69 33.09 11.13
C GLU A 94 9.07 33.35 10.47
N LEU A 95 9.79 32.31 10.04
CA LEU A 95 11.10 32.41 9.39
C LEU A 95 10.99 32.86 7.93
N ILE A 96 9.88 32.55 7.27
CA ILE A 96 9.54 32.94 5.90
C ILE A 96 8.04 33.27 5.81
N PRO A 97 7.64 34.25 4.97
CA PRO A 97 6.24 34.67 4.87
C PRO A 97 5.33 33.65 4.19
N ASN A 98 5.87 32.85 3.29
CA ASN A 98 5.09 31.92 2.46
C ASN A 98 5.86 30.64 2.20
N ASN A 99 5.13 29.55 1.97
CA ASN A 99 5.71 28.27 1.54
C ASN A 99 5.92 28.26 0.01
N PRO A 100 7.16 28.33 -0.50
CA PRO A 100 7.44 28.40 -1.93
C PRO A 100 7.10 27.09 -2.68
N MET A 101 7.08 25.94 -1.99
CA MET A 101 6.73 24.65 -2.58
C MET A 101 5.26 24.55 -2.97
N LYS A 102 4.35 25.35 -2.39
CA LYS A 102 2.93 25.35 -2.77
C LYS A 102 2.71 25.76 -4.23
N HIS A 103 3.63 26.51 -4.83
CA HIS A 103 3.58 26.96 -6.23
C HIS A 103 4.29 26.02 -7.21
N VAL A 104 4.75 24.86 -6.75
CA VAL A 104 5.35 23.84 -7.60
C VAL A 104 4.26 22.88 -8.08
N THR A 105 3.96 22.91 -9.37
CA THR A 105 3.01 21.96 -9.98
C THR A 105 3.65 20.59 -10.08
N LYS A 106 3.07 19.61 -9.39
CA LYS A 106 3.53 18.21 -9.43
C LYS A 106 3.02 17.50 -10.67
N MET A 107 3.87 16.68 -11.28
CA MET A 107 3.44 15.82 -12.39
C MET A 107 2.44 14.77 -11.91
N GLN A 108 1.41 14.51 -12.71
CA GLN A 108 0.45 13.46 -12.42
C GLN A 108 1.07 12.08 -12.64
N THR A 109 0.82 11.17 -11.72
CA THR A 109 1.16 9.76 -11.88
C THR A 109 -0.07 9.00 -12.34
N GLN A 110 0.09 8.17 -13.37
CA GLN A 110 -0.99 7.28 -13.78
C GLN A 110 -1.22 6.21 -12.72
N PRO A 111 -2.47 5.96 -12.32
CA PRO A 111 -2.77 4.86 -11.42
C PRO A 111 -2.38 3.53 -12.06
N ARG A 112 -1.78 2.64 -11.25
CA ARG A 112 -1.52 1.27 -11.69
C ARG A 112 -2.86 0.56 -11.99
N LYS A 113 -2.97 -0.06 -13.18
CA LYS A 113 -4.21 -0.72 -13.64
C LYS A 113 -4.08 -2.24 -13.74
N VAL A 114 -2.92 -2.80 -13.36
CA VAL A 114 -2.63 -4.23 -13.46
C VAL A 114 -3.53 -5.01 -12.50
N MET A 115 -4.10 -6.09 -13.00
CA MET A 115 -4.88 -7.06 -12.26
C MET A 115 -4.40 -8.46 -12.64
N TRP A 116 -4.55 -9.40 -11.73
CA TRP A 116 -4.31 -10.80 -12.01
C TRP A 116 -5.58 -11.42 -12.62
N SER A 117 -5.42 -12.33 -13.59
CA SER A 117 -6.52 -13.20 -13.98
C SER A 117 -6.67 -14.35 -12.98
N GLU A 118 -7.84 -14.98 -12.96
CA GLU A 118 -8.10 -16.15 -12.11
C GLU A 118 -7.07 -17.27 -12.36
N ASP A 119 -6.75 -17.55 -13.63
CA ASP A 119 -5.74 -18.54 -14.01
C ASP A 119 -4.34 -18.17 -13.50
N GLN A 120 -3.98 -16.88 -13.53
CA GLN A 120 -2.70 -16.43 -12.99
C GLN A 120 -2.63 -16.57 -11.46
N VAL A 121 -3.73 -16.26 -10.76
CA VAL A 121 -3.82 -16.47 -9.31
C VAL A 121 -3.69 -17.96 -8.99
N ARG A 122 -4.44 -18.81 -9.67
CA ARG A 122 -4.39 -20.28 -9.49
C ARG A 122 -2.98 -20.80 -9.73
N LEU A 123 -2.38 -20.49 -10.87
CA LEU A 123 -1.04 -20.95 -11.23
C LEU A 123 0.03 -20.49 -10.22
N PHE A 124 -0.07 -19.26 -9.72
CA PHE A 124 0.81 -18.77 -8.66
C PHE A 124 0.67 -19.58 -7.38
N LEU A 125 -0.58 -19.82 -6.94
CA LEU A 125 -0.86 -20.55 -5.71
C LEU A 125 -0.42 -22.02 -5.81
N ASP A 126 -0.71 -22.69 -6.92
CA ASP A 126 -0.29 -24.07 -7.17
C ASP A 126 1.24 -24.19 -7.13
N THR A 127 1.95 -23.25 -7.76
CA THR A 127 3.42 -23.20 -7.73
C THR A 127 3.95 -22.95 -6.32
N ALA A 128 3.33 -22.01 -5.59
CA ALA A 128 3.79 -21.65 -4.25
C ALA A 128 3.53 -22.77 -3.23
N TYR A 129 2.38 -23.43 -3.32
CA TYR A 129 2.03 -24.55 -2.42
C TYR A 129 2.78 -25.85 -2.76
N GLY A 130 3.23 -26.01 -4.00
CA GLY A 130 4.05 -27.14 -4.42
C GLY A 130 5.43 -27.18 -3.75
N GLU A 131 5.87 -26.06 -3.17
CA GLU A 131 7.20 -25.95 -2.55
C GLU A 131 7.11 -25.48 -1.09
N TYR A 132 7.62 -26.26 -0.15
CA TYR A 132 7.58 -25.92 1.27
C TYR A 132 8.13 -24.52 1.58
N LYS A 133 9.23 -24.14 0.93
CA LYS A 133 9.86 -22.80 1.11
C LYS A 133 8.98 -21.63 0.75
N TRP A 134 7.97 -21.82 -0.12
CA TRP A 134 7.04 -20.78 -0.58
C TRP A 134 5.63 -20.90 -0.02
N ARG A 135 5.33 -21.95 0.75
CA ARG A 135 3.98 -22.22 1.27
C ARG A 135 3.42 -21.01 2.05
N SER A 136 4.20 -20.42 2.94
CA SER A 136 3.77 -19.22 3.69
C SER A 136 3.58 -18.00 2.77
N ILE A 137 4.38 -17.85 1.72
CA ILE A 137 4.18 -16.80 0.70
C ILE A 137 2.89 -17.04 -0.06
N GLY A 138 2.62 -18.28 -0.49
CA GLY A 138 1.37 -18.67 -1.10
C GLY A 138 0.18 -18.32 -0.22
N LEU A 139 0.25 -18.65 1.08
CA LEU A 139 -0.81 -18.35 2.04
C LEU A 139 -1.04 -16.85 2.23
N ILE A 140 0.02 -16.03 2.36
CA ILE A 140 -0.08 -14.57 2.47
C ILE A 140 -0.79 -13.98 1.24
N VAL A 141 -0.39 -14.42 0.04
CA VAL A 141 -0.98 -13.94 -1.23
C VAL A 141 -2.43 -14.42 -1.36
N HIS A 142 -2.71 -15.68 -1.02
CA HIS A 142 -4.05 -16.25 -1.02
C HIS A 142 -5.00 -15.52 -0.06
N MET A 143 -4.58 -15.26 1.18
CA MET A 143 -5.36 -14.48 2.14
C MET A 143 -5.60 -13.05 1.64
N ALA A 144 -4.59 -12.40 1.06
CA ALA A 144 -4.74 -11.04 0.51
C ALA A 144 -5.77 -10.98 -0.63
N TYR A 145 -5.83 -12.01 -1.46
CA TYR A 145 -6.83 -12.16 -2.52
C TYR A 145 -8.21 -12.50 -1.93
N SER A 146 -8.32 -13.58 -1.17
CA SER A 146 -9.60 -14.11 -0.67
C SER A 146 -10.32 -13.14 0.27
N PHE A 147 -9.59 -12.43 1.11
CA PHE A 147 -10.13 -11.45 2.04
C PHE A 147 -10.11 -10.02 1.51
N ALA A 148 -9.64 -9.80 0.27
CA ALA A 148 -9.45 -8.47 -0.31
C ALA A 148 -8.64 -7.53 0.60
N GLN A 149 -7.66 -8.05 1.35
CA GLN A 149 -6.86 -7.29 2.32
C GLN A 149 -5.50 -6.89 1.76
N ARG A 150 -4.83 -5.94 2.44
CA ARG A 150 -3.48 -5.52 2.07
C ARG A 150 -2.49 -6.64 2.38
N ILE A 151 -1.55 -6.86 1.49
CA ILE A 151 -0.49 -7.86 1.68
C ILE A 151 0.30 -7.64 2.99
N GLY A 152 0.47 -6.38 3.39
CA GLY A 152 1.12 -6.03 4.64
C GLY A 152 0.36 -6.47 5.88
N ASP A 153 -0.97 -6.43 5.85
CA ASP A 153 -1.82 -6.88 6.96
C ASP A 153 -1.82 -8.43 7.03
N MET A 154 -1.91 -9.10 5.89
CA MET A 154 -1.86 -10.58 5.84
C MET A 154 -0.50 -11.14 6.24
N ARG A 155 0.57 -10.45 5.94
CA ARG A 155 1.94 -10.80 6.35
C ARG A 155 2.15 -10.82 7.86
N THR A 156 1.48 -9.92 8.56
CA THR A 156 1.61 -9.76 10.01
C THR A 156 0.45 -10.38 10.80
N LEU A 157 -0.41 -11.13 10.11
CA LEU A 157 -1.57 -11.76 10.71
C LEU A 157 -1.14 -12.75 11.80
N GLU A 158 -1.81 -12.68 12.95
CA GLU A 158 -1.57 -13.51 14.11
C GLU A 158 -2.68 -14.56 14.28
N TRP A 159 -2.39 -15.66 14.93
CA TRP A 159 -3.41 -16.69 15.22
C TRP A 159 -4.55 -16.14 16.07
N SER A 160 -4.29 -15.15 16.91
CA SER A 160 -5.31 -14.46 17.73
C SER A 160 -6.35 -13.70 16.89
N ASN A 161 -6.06 -13.41 15.62
CA ASN A 161 -7.02 -12.79 14.70
C ASN A 161 -8.02 -13.79 14.09
N ILE A 162 -7.83 -15.10 14.29
CA ILE A 162 -8.63 -16.15 13.66
C ILE A 162 -9.46 -16.86 14.72
N ASN A 163 -10.79 -16.69 14.63
CA ASN A 163 -11.74 -17.50 15.37
C ASN A 163 -12.12 -18.72 14.52
N PHE A 164 -11.56 -19.89 14.88
CA PHE A 164 -11.80 -21.14 14.15
C PHE A 164 -13.20 -21.71 14.35
N GLU A 165 -13.80 -21.47 15.51
CA GLU A 165 -15.15 -21.97 15.84
C GLU A 165 -16.21 -21.22 15.02
N GLU A 166 -16.12 -19.87 14.99
CA GLU A 166 -17.02 -19.03 14.22
C GLU A 166 -16.62 -18.88 12.76
N ARG A 167 -15.49 -19.42 12.36
CA ARG A 167 -14.88 -19.26 11.02
C ARG A 167 -14.80 -17.80 10.61
N ARG A 168 -14.23 -16.98 11.49
CA ARG A 168 -14.15 -15.53 11.32
C ARG A 168 -12.71 -15.05 11.47
N LEU A 169 -12.34 -14.11 10.61
CA LEU A 169 -11.13 -13.32 10.71
C LEU A 169 -11.49 -11.94 11.26
N ASP A 170 -10.93 -11.56 12.40
CA ASP A 170 -11.06 -10.26 13.03
C ASP A 170 -9.76 -9.47 12.84
N LEU A 171 -9.80 -8.35 12.11
CA LEU A 171 -8.61 -7.62 11.72
C LEU A 171 -8.79 -6.11 11.88
N GLU A 172 -7.92 -5.46 12.65
CA GLU A 172 -7.69 -4.02 12.57
C GLU A 172 -6.62 -3.73 11.50
N GLN A 173 -7.01 -3.06 10.43
CA GLN A 173 -6.10 -2.73 9.32
C GLN A 173 -4.99 -1.77 9.74
N SER A 174 -3.72 -2.10 9.45
CA SER A 174 -2.55 -1.35 9.90
C SER A 174 -2.50 0.11 9.40
N LYS A 175 -3.07 0.42 8.23
CA LYS A 175 -2.94 1.75 7.61
C LYS A 175 -4.00 2.75 8.05
N LYS A 176 -5.27 2.33 8.17
CA LYS A 176 -6.41 3.21 8.46
C LYS A 176 -7.14 2.86 9.75
N ARG A 177 -6.66 1.85 10.47
CA ARG A 177 -7.30 1.29 11.69
C ARG A 177 -8.78 0.94 11.50
N ALA A 178 -9.16 0.60 10.27
CA ALA A 178 -10.50 0.08 10.02
C ALA A 178 -10.57 -1.36 10.55
N GLU A 179 -11.58 -1.62 11.34
CA GLU A 179 -11.91 -2.98 11.80
C GLU A 179 -12.73 -3.69 10.74
N VAL A 180 -12.39 -4.93 10.44
CA VAL A 180 -13.13 -5.80 9.54
C VAL A 180 -13.30 -7.18 10.17
N HIS A 181 -14.51 -7.74 10.00
CA HIS A 181 -14.89 -9.07 10.46
C HIS A 181 -15.27 -9.90 9.24
N LEU A 182 -14.42 -10.83 8.84
CA LEU A 182 -14.52 -11.50 7.55
C LEU A 182 -14.83 -12.98 7.74
N PRO A 183 -15.84 -13.53 7.06
CA PRO A 183 -16.10 -14.96 7.09
C PRO A 183 -14.99 -15.73 6.38
N ILE A 184 -14.52 -16.80 7.01
CA ILE A 184 -13.53 -17.71 6.45
C ILE A 184 -14.27 -18.83 5.72
N LYS A 185 -14.16 -18.84 4.39
CA LYS A 185 -14.75 -19.88 3.55
C LYS A 185 -14.07 -21.24 3.77
N GLU A 186 -14.78 -22.33 3.53
CA GLU A 186 -14.36 -23.71 3.81
C GLU A 186 -12.95 -24.05 3.29
N SER A 187 -12.64 -23.67 2.05
CA SER A 187 -11.31 -23.94 1.46
C SER A 187 -10.18 -23.25 2.22
N MET A 188 -10.37 -21.98 2.57
CA MET A 188 -9.40 -21.22 3.35
C MET A 188 -9.31 -21.72 4.78
N HIS A 189 -10.44 -22.12 5.39
CA HIS A 189 -10.46 -22.68 6.72
C HIS A 189 -9.59 -23.93 6.83
N ARG A 190 -9.77 -24.90 5.91
CA ARG A 190 -8.94 -26.12 5.87
C ARG A 190 -7.44 -25.82 5.70
N MET A 191 -7.12 -24.81 4.89
CA MET A 191 -5.71 -24.39 4.72
C MET A 191 -5.13 -23.79 6.00
N LEU A 192 -5.91 -22.96 6.70
CA LEU A 192 -5.51 -22.36 7.98
C LEU A 192 -5.38 -23.41 9.08
N GLU A 193 -6.26 -24.41 9.13
CA GLU A 193 -6.13 -25.55 10.06
C GLU A 193 -4.82 -26.34 9.80
N GLN A 194 -4.52 -26.65 8.53
CA GLN A 194 -3.27 -27.31 8.20
C GLN A 194 -2.05 -26.45 8.56
N GLN A 195 -2.09 -25.17 8.27
CA GLN A 195 -1.03 -24.22 8.63
C GLN A 195 -0.86 -24.13 10.16
N ARG A 196 -1.97 -24.18 10.92
CA ARG A 196 -1.94 -24.16 12.39
C ARG A 196 -1.29 -25.41 12.98
N LYS A 197 -1.48 -26.59 12.39
CA LYS A 197 -0.78 -27.81 12.80
C LYS A 197 0.73 -27.65 12.68
N ASP A 198 1.20 -26.98 11.65
CA ASP A 198 2.63 -26.82 11.37
C ASP A 198 3.27 -25.64 12.11
N PHE A 199 2.52 -24.55 12.33
CA PHE A 199 3.03 -23.28 12.86
C PHE A 199 2.22 -22.69 14.01
N GLY A 200 1.26 -23.40 14.59
CA GLY A 200 0.42 -22.91 15.68
C GLY A 200 1.17 -22.69 17.01
N PHE A 201 2.37 -23.23 17.14
CA PHE A 201 3.24 -23.05 18.32
C PHE A 201 3.92 -21.68 18.40
N GLN A 202 3.80 -20.85 17.36
CA GLN A 202 4.35 -19.52 17.30
C GLN A 202 3.24 -18.50 16.92
N LYS A 203 3.52 -17.21 17.00
CA LYS A 203 2.51 -16.13 16.99
C LYS A 203 1.83 -15.93 15.64
N TYR A 204 2.57 -16.02 14.53
CA TYR A 204 2.13 -15.56 13.21
C TYR A 204 1.54 -16.69 12.36
N VAL A 205 0.51 -16.36 11.55
CA VAL A 205 -0.16 -17.33 10.67
C VAL A 205 0.76 -17.81 9.54
N ALA A 206 1.54 -16.92 8.96
CA ALA A 206 2.38 -17.24 7.81
C ALA A 206 3.83 -16.73 8.00
N PRO A 207 4.61 -17.35 8.93
CA PRO A 207 6.00 -16.98 9.17
C PRO A 207 6.93 -17.51 8.08
N HIS A 208 8.20 -17.13 8.11
CA HIS A 208 9.22 -17.85 7.37
C HIS A 208 9.20 -19.35 7.74
N PRO A 209 9.27 -20.27 6.76
CA PRO A 209 9.17 -21.70 7.03
C PRO A 209 10.38 -22.25 7.78
N TYR A 210 11.49 -21.54 7.74
CA TYR A 210 12.73 -21.89 8.44
C TYR A 210 13.07 -20.86 9.50
N PRO A 211 13.33 -21.28 10.75
CA PRO A 211 13.68 -20.37 11.82
C PRO A 211 15.06 -19.73 11.57
N ARG A 212 15.21 -18.47 11.93
CA ARG A 212 16.47 -17.73 11.94
C ARG A 212 16.84 -17.44 13.39
N GLY A 213 18.00 -17.91 13.83
CA GLY A 213 18.40 -17.79 15.24
C GLY A 213 17.40 -18.41 16.22
N GLY A 214 16.81 -19.56 15.87
CA GLY A 214 15.82 -20.26 16.69
C GLY A 214 14.43 -19.62 16.73
N ARG A 215 14.16 -18.55 15.95
CA ARG A 215 12.87 -17.85 15.94
C ARG A 215 12.25 -17.83 14.55
N TYR A 216 10.94 -18.02 14.50
CA TYR A 216 10.15 -17.84 13.30
C TYR A 216 9.80 -16.35 13.12
N ALA A 217 10.30 -15.75 12.07
CA ALA A 217 10.10 -14.32 11.76
C ALA A 217 9.04 -14.13 10.68
N ILE A 218 8.39 -12.97 10.69
CA ILE A 218 7.56 -12.51 9.56
C ILE A 218 8.46 -12.11 8.38
N TYR A 219 7.91 -12.20 7.18
CA TYR A 219 8.57 -11.64 6.00
C TYR A 219 8.63 -10.11 6.09
N SER A 220 9.73 -9.51 5.67
CA SER A 220 9.77 -8.06 5.42
C SER A 220 9.01 -7.72 4.13
N ASP A 221 8.69 -6.44 3.92
CA ASP A 221 8.07 -6.01 2.65
C ASP A 221 8.97 -6.30 1.44
N ILE A 222 10.28 -6.23 1.62
CA ILE A 222 11.28 -6.54 0.58
C ILE A 222 11.28 -8.04 0.31
N ASP A 223 11.34 -8.86 1.36
CA ASP A 223 11.37 -10.32 1.23
C ASP A 223 10.13 -10.84 0.48
N ILE A 224 8.93 -10.33 0.80
CA ILE A 224 7.71 -10.71 0.06
C ILE A 224 7.88 -10.42 -1.42
N GLY A 225 8.35 -9.22 -1.78
CA GLY A 225 8.56 -8.85 -3.18
C GLY A 225 9.54 -9.80 -3.88
N VAL A 226 10.63 -10.15 -3.22
CA VAL A 226 11.64 -11.09 -3.74
C VAL A 226 11.04 -12.48 -3.93
N GLN A 227 10.37 -13.02 -2.89
CA GLN A 227 9.80 -14.37 -2.94
C GLN A 227 8.67 -14.48 -3.97
N VAL A 228 7.76 -13.51 -4.03
CA VAL A 228 6.69 -13.46 -5.05
C VAL A 228 7.28 -13.43 -6.45
N ASN A 229 8.37 -12.68 -6.69
CA ASN A 229 9.03 -12.66 -7.99
C ASN A 229 9.69 -14.00 -8.33
N GLN A 230 10.22 -14.74 -7.36
CA GLN A 230 10.76 -16.07 -7.58
C GLN A 230 9.67 -17.06 -7.96
N VAL A 231 8.55 -17.08 -7.22
CA VAL A 231 7.38 -17.93 -7.55
C VAL A 231 6.87 -17.62 -8.96
N LYS A 232 6.66 -16.32 -9.29
CA LYS A 232 6.23 -15.90 -10.62
C LYS A 232 7.17 -16.37 -11.72
N LYS A 233 8.48 -16.29 -11.50
CA LYS A 233 9.48 -16.74 -12.47
C LYS A 233 9.36 -18.25 -12.75
N VAL A 234 9.17 -19.06 -11.70
CA VAL A 234 8.98 -20.52 -11.85
C VAL A 234 7.65 -20.83 -12.51
N ALA A 235 6.59 -20.11 -12.14
CA ALA A 235 5.25 -20.24 -12.74
C ALA A 235 5.13 -19.68 -14.18
N GLY A 236 6.17 -19.04 -14.73
CA GLY A 236 6.11 -18.40 -16.06
C GLY A 236 5.16 -17.19 -16.12
N LEU A 237 4.87 -16.56 -14.99
CA LEU A 237 3.93 -15.43 -14.90
C LEU A 237 4.58 -14.09 -15.31
N PRO A 238 3.78 -13.11 -15.81
CA PRO A 238 4.25 -11.81 -16.19
C PRO A 238 5.01 -11.07 -15.07
N LYS A 239 6.07 -10.35 -15.44
CA LYS A 239 6.94 -9.65 -14.48
C LYS A 239 6.26 -8.48 -13.79
N ASP A 240 5.32 -7.84 -14.46
CA ASP A 240 4.61 -6.65 -13.97
C ASP A 240 3.55 -6.95 -12.89
N LEU A 241 3.12 -8.20 -12.73
CA LEU A 241 2.24 -8.60 -11.64
C LEU A 241 2.92 -8.43 -10.27
N THR A 242 2.21 -7.93 -9.27
CA THR A 242 2.72 -7.81 -7.90
C THR A 242 1.71 -8.32 -6.88
N ALA A 243 2.17 -8.79 -5.72
CA ALA A 243 1.28 -9.22 -4.63
C ALA A 243 0.37 -8.09 -4.13
N MET A 244 0.77 -6.83 -4.30
CA MET A 244 -0.07 -5.67 -3.93
C MET A 244 -1.31 -5.52 -4.81
N ASP A 245 -1.31 -6.13 -6.01
CA ASP A 245 -2.44 -6.08 -6.92
C ASP A 245 -3.57 -7.04 -6.49
N MET A 246 -3.32 -8.02 -5.59
CA MET A 246 -4.30 -9.02 -5.14
C MET A 246 -5.57 -8.39 -4.59
N ARG A 247 -5.43 -7.43 -3.68
CA ARG A 247 -6.58 -6.69 -3.14
C ARG A 247 -7.33 -5.92 -4.24
N ARG A 248 -6.61 -5.33 -5.20
CA ARG A 248 -7.23 -4.66 -6.35
C ARG A 248 -8.01 -5.65 -7.20
N THR A 249 -7.43 -6.79 -7.51
CA THR A 249 -8.05 -7.87 -8.27
C THR A 249 -9.36 -8.29 -7.61
N ALA A 250 -9.32 -8.70 -6.34
CA ALA A 250 -10.49 -9.14 -5.60
C ALA A 250 -11.61 -8.08 -5.52
N ILE A 251 -11.26 -6.81 -5.27
CA ILE A 251 -12.26 -5.73 -5.22
C ILE A 251 -12.87 -5.49 -6.61
N THR A 252 -12.05 -5.53 -7.67
CA THR A 252 -12.56 -5.33 -9.03
C THR A 252 -13.47 -6.47 -9.45
N GLU A 253 -13.14 -7.71 -9.10
CA GLU A 253 -13.98 -8.89 -9.34
C GLU A 253 -15.35 -8.76 -8.64
N MET A 254 -15.38 -8.29 -7.38
CA MET A 254 -16.64 -8.01 -6.67
C MET A 254 -17.46 -6.92 -7.37
N VAL A 255 -16.82 -5.85 -7.83
CA VAL A 255 -17.50 -4.79 -8.60
C VAL A 255 -18.05 -5.35 -9.91
N GLU A 256 -17.28 -6.16 -10.65
CA GLU A 256 -17.70 -6.79 -11.91
C GLU A 256 -18.81 -7.84 -11.72
N ALA A 257 -18.85 -8.48 -10.54
CA ALA A 257 -19.93 -9.37 -10.14
C ALA A 257 -21.19 -8.60 -9.69
N GLY A 258 -21.14 -7.25 -9.65
CA GLY A 258 -22.27 -6.41 -9.27
C GLY A 258 -22.60 -6.44 -7.77
N VAL A 259 -21.61 -6.75 -6.94
CA VAL A 259 -21.76 -6.66 -5.48
C VAL A 259 -21.94 -5.19 -5.08
N ASP A 260 -22.83 -4.94 -4.14
CA ASP A 260 -23.10 -3.57 -3.66
C ASP A 260 -21.84 -2.93 -3.06
N THR A 261 -21.66 -1.63 -3.33
CA THR A 261 -20.48 -0.88 -2.87
C THR A 261 -20.32 -0.91 -1.35
N THR A 262 -21.41 -0.90 -0.59
CA THR A 262 -21.36 -0.95 0.89
C THR A 262 -20.86 -2.30 1.38
N GLN A 263 -21.27 -3.39 0.72
CA GLN A 263 -20.79 -4.74 1.01
C GLN A 263 -19.29 -4.88 0.68
N ILE A 264 -18.85 -4.33 -0.47
CA ILE A 264 -17.43 -4.31 -0.84
C ILE A 264 -16.62 -3.49 0.18
N MET A 265 -17.17 -2.37 0.66
CA MET A 265 -16.53 -1.55 1.70
C MET A 265 -16.43 -2.32 3.03
N ALA A 266 -17.44 -3.07 3.42
CA ALA A 266 -17.42 -3.92 4.62
C ALA A 266 -16.31 -4.99 4.54
N VAL A 267 -16.14 -5.63 3.38
CA VAL A 267 -15.05 -6.60 3.16
C VAL A 267 -13.69 -5.89 3.15
N SER A 268 -13.56 -4.83 2.40
CA SER A 268 -12.28 -4.20 2.12
C SER A 268 -11.81 -3.20 3.18
N GLY A 269 -12.69 -2.74 4.09
CA GLY A 269 -12.36 -1.70 5.08
C GLY A 269 -12.11 -0.32 4.45
N HIS A 270 -12.79 0.04 3.38
CA HIS A 270 -12.77 1.38 2.82
C HIS A 270 -13.77 2.29 3.56
N ASN A 271 -13.31 3.42 4.09
CA ASN A 271 -14.12 4.31 4.92
C ASN A 271 -14.96 5.31 4.10
N SER A 272 -14.80 5.36 2.78
CA SER A 272 -15.59 6.26 1.94
C SER A 272 -15.82 5.69 0.54
N PRO A 273 -17.00 5.94 -0.08
CA PRO A 273 -17.28 5.56 -1.46
C PRO A 273 -16.27 6.14 -2.47
N ASN A 274 -15.73 7.34 -2.21
CA ASN A 274 -14.69 7.93 -3.07
C ASN A 274 -13.44 7.06 -3.18
N SER A 275 -13.13 6.26 -2.14
CA SER A 275 -12.02 5.30 -2.16
C SER A 275 -12.26 4.15 -3.13
N MET A 276 -13.50 3.91 -3.54
CA MET A 276 -13.89 2.84 -4.46
C MET A 276 -13.74 3.23 -5.93
N ARG A 277 -13.68 4.53 -6.26
CA ARG A 277 -13.57 5.04 -7.64
C ARG A 277 -12.47 4.35 -8.49
N PRO A 278 -11.27 4.04 -7.95
CA PRO A 278 -10.23 3.35 -8.73
C PRO A 278 -10.58 1.94 -9.18
N TYR A 279 -11.58 1.32 -8.55
CA TYR A 279 -12.06 -0.05 -8.83
C TYR A 279 -13.30 -0.08 -9.70
N ILE A 280 -14.08 1.03 -9.70
CA ILE A 280 -15.27 1.16 -10.55
C ILE A 280 -14.77 1.41 -11.97
N LYS A 281 -14.91 0.40 -12.83
CA LYS A 281 -14.59 0.51 -14.25
C LYS A 281 -15.89 0.52 -15.03
N HIS A 282 -15.97 1.42 -15.98
CA HIS A 282 -17.04 1.39 -16.99
C HIS A 282 -16.70 0.30 -18.03
N THR A 283 -16.88 -0.97 -17.65
CA THR A 283 -16.62 -2.11 -18.53
C THR A 283 -17.90 -2.52 -19.23
N TYR A 284 -17.76 -3.14 -20.43
CA TYR A 284 -18.89 -3.76 -21.12
C TYR A 284 -19.64 -4.74 -20.22
N LYS A 285 -18.92 -5.57 -19.46
CA LYS A 285 -19.50 -6.54 -18.51
C LYS A 285 -20.34 -5.87 -17.43
N SER A 286 -19.86 -4.76 -16.84
CA SER A 286 -20.66 -4.02 -15.85
C SER A 286 -21.93 -3.40 -16.47
N ALA A 287 -21.85 -2.94 -17.71
CA ALA A 287 -23.01 -2.40 -18.43
C ALA A 287 -24.01 -3.51 -18.78
N ALA A 288 -23.53 -4.65 -19.27
CA ALA A 288 -24.37 -5.82 -19.57
C ALA A 288 -25.11 -6.31 -18.32
N ASN A 289 -24.38 -6.56 -17.23
CA ASN A 289 -24.98 -6.99 -15.96
C ASN A 289 -26.04 -6.01 -15.43
N ALA A 290 -25.85 -4.69 -15.62
CA ALA A 290 -26.82 -3.70 -15.19
C ALA A 290 -28.10 -3.74 -16.06
N LEU A 291 -27.96 -3.98 -17.37
CA LEU A 291 -29.09 -4.11 -18.27
C LEU A 291 -29.87 -5.40 -18.03
N ASP A 292 -29.16 -6.52 -17.86
CA ASP A 292 -29.75 -7.83 -17.55
C ASP A 292 -30.60 -7.77 -16.28
N ARG A 293 -30.04 -7.21 -15.19
CA ARG A 293 -30.79 -7.03 -13.92
C ARG A 293 -32.01 -6.12 -14.06
N ARG A 294 -31.91 -5.08 -14.91
CA ARG A 294 -33.08 -4.22 -15.20
C ARG A 294 -34.18 -4.99 -15.92
N GLU A 295 -33.84 -5.89 -16.83
CA GLU A 295 -34.81 -6.73 -17.54
C GLU A 295 -35.44 -7.78 -16.61
N GLU A 296 -34.65 -8.44 -15.78
CA GLU A 296 -35.12 -9.40 -14.77
C GLU A 296 -36.12 -8.74 -13.79
N SER A 297 -35.83 -7.52 -13.33
CA SER A 297 -36.73 -6.76 -12.45
C SER A 297 -38.09 -6.48 -13.10
N LYS A 298 -38.13 -6.17 -14.42
CA LYS A 298 -39.37 -5.91 -15.13
C LYS A 298 -40.17 -7.19 -15.39
N ASN A 299 -39.51 -8.30 -15.63
CA ASN A 299 -40.16 -9.59 -15.89
C ASN A 299 -40.69 -10.23 -14.59
N GLY A 300 -40.06 -9.93 -13.42
CA GLY A 300 -40.56 -10.38 -12.11
C GLY A 300 -41.81 -9.66 -11.63
N GLU A 301 -42.09 -8.43 -12.12
CA GLU A 301 -43.33 -7.69 -11.81
C GLU A 301 -44.55 -8.11 -12.67
N GLN A 302 -44.36 -8.92 -13.72
CA GLN A 302 -45.45 -9.36 -14.61
C GLN A 302 -46.08 -10.70 -14.18
N THR A 303 -45.70 -11.24 -13.02
CA THR A 303 -46.19 -12.57 -12.54
C THR A 303 -47.17 -12.44 -11.35
N TYR A 304 -47.97 -11.37 -11.28
CA TYR A 304 -49.09 -11.22 -10.34
C TYR A 304 -50.36 -10.85 -11.05
#